data_92ce7521362f82552f42423e246e59ec
#
_entry.id   92ce7521362f82552f42423e246e59ec
#
_cell.length_a   1.000
_cell.length_b   1.000
_cell.length_c   1.000
_cell.angle_alpha   90.00
_cell.angle_beta   90.00
_cell.angle_gamma   90.00
#
_symmetry.space_group_name_H-M   'P 1'
#
loop_
_entity.id
_entity.type
_entity.pdbx_description
1 polymer ?
#
loop_
_entity_poly.entity_id
_entity_poly.type
_entity_poly.pdbx_seq_one_letter_code
_entity_poly.pdbx_strand_id
1 'polypeptide(L)'
;LASSAASDGYKRQAYGRDTRGMIRQHQFDKVEMVRIVRPETSYDDLEEMTHNAEGILQKLGLPYRVVALSTGDMGFGATKTYDLEVWIPAQNTYREISSCSNCEAFQARRMGARFKDENGKTQYVHTLNGSGLAVGRTLVAVLENYQNADGSVTVPEALRPYMGGLEKIEPPAKK
;
A
#
# COMPACT_ATOMS: atom_id res chain seq x y z
N LEU A 1 6.16 9.99 9.71
CA LEU A 1 6.44 11.26 8.99
C LEU A 1 7.81 11.33 8.29
N ALA A 2 8.57 10.27 8.14
CA ALA A 2 9.93 10.35 7.59
C ALA A 2 10.22 9.49 6.36
N SER A 3 9.25 8.77 5.81
CA SER A 3 9.56 7.79 4.75
C SER A 3 9.37 8.29 3.31
N SER A 4 8.81 9.47 3.08
CA SER A 4 8.53 9.94 1.72
C SER A 4 9.75 10.49 0.98
N ALA A 5 10.79 10.92 1.67
CA ALA A 5 11.92 11.63 1.05
C ALA A 5 12.91 10.71 0.31
N ALA A 6 13.08 9.46 0.74
CA ALA A 6 14.10 8.57 0.14
C ALA A 6 13.61 7.83 -1.11
N SER A 7 12.29 7.60 -1.25
CA SER A 7 11.73 6.94 -2.44
C SER A 7 11.54 7.89 -3.63
N ASP A 8 11.62 9.19 -3.41
CA ASP A 8 11.38 10.22 -4.42
C ASP A 8 12.46 10.27 -5.52
N GLY A 9 13.68 9.89 -5.23
CA GLY A 9 14.79 9.98 -6.19
C GLY A 9 14.63 9.05 -7.41
N TYR A 10 14.23 7.80 -7.18
CA TYR A 10 14.04 6.81 -8.24
C TYR A 10 12.72 7.04 -9.01
N LYS A 11 11.66 7.42 -8.29
CA LYS A 11 10.34 7.68 -8.90
C LYS A 11 10.33 8.94 -9.77
N ARG A 12 11.24 9.88 -9.59
CA ARG A 12 11.38 11.09 -10.44
C ARG A 12 11.75 10.78 -11.89
N GLN A 13 12.46 9.69 -12.16
CA GLN A 13 12.85 9.32 -13.53
C GLN A 13 11.69 8.77 -14.38
N ALA A 14 10.57 8.39 -13.75
CA ALA A 14 9.38 7.87 -14.43
C ALA A 14 8.33 8.95 -14.77
N TYR A 15 8.65 10.24 -14.58
CA TYR A 15 7.71 11.37 -14.75
C TYR A 15 7.06 11.46 -16.13
N GLY A 16 7.69 10.94 -17.19
CA GLY A 16 7.17 11.03 -18.54
C GLY A 16 6.16 9.95 -18.97
N ARG A 17 6.05 8.85 -18.21
CA ARG A 17 5.26 7.68 -18.63
C ARG A 17 3.89 7.54 -17.96
N ASP A 18 3.69 8.08 -16.76
CA ASP A 18 2.47 7.93 -15.96
C ASP A 18 1.74 9.25 -15.71
N THR A 19 1.80 10.17 -16.68
CA THR A 19 1.19 11.50 -16.54
C THR A 19 -0.29 11.55 -16.90
N ARG A 20 -0.86 10.47 -17.46
CA ARG A 20 -2.27 10.37 -17.82
C ARG A 20 -3.07 9.69 -16.70
N GLY A 21 -4.29 10.19 -16.46
CA GLY A 21 -5.21 9.64 -15.47
C GLY A 21 -4.82 9.94 -14.04
N MET A 22 -5.32 9.13 -13.09
CA MET A 22 -5.23 9.36 -11.65
C MET A 22 -4.18 8.49 -10.94
N ILE A 23 -3.35 7.77 -11.68
CA ILE A 23 -2.36 6.84 -11.09
C ILE A 23 -1.28 7.58 -10.30
N ARG A 24 -0.87 8.77 -10.78
CA ARG A 24 0.13 9.60 -10.13
C ARG A 24 -0.43 10.99 -9.88
N GLN A 25 -0.57 11.34 -8.63
CA GLN A 25 -1.16 12.59 -8.17
C GLN A 25 -0.15 13.36 -7.32
N HIS A 26 -0.23 14.70 -7.30
CA HIS A 26 0.57 15.55 -6.44
C HIS A 26 0.19 15.40 -4.97
N GLN A 27 -1.09 15.16 -4.71
CA GLN A 27 -1.65 14.93 -3.37
C GLN A 27 -2.66 13.80 -3.44
N PHE A 28 -2.62 12.90 -2.49
CA PHE A 28 -3.55 11.77 -2.40
C PHE A 28 -3.66 11.28 -0.96
N ASP A 29 -4.76 10.59 -0.67
CA ASP A 29 -4.99 9.96 0.63
C ASP A 29 -4.39 8.56 0.65
N LYS A 30 -3.76 8.21 1.79
CA LYS A 30 -3.19 6.91 2.04
C LYS A 30 -3.42 6.52 3.50
N VAL A 31 -3.94 5.33 3.71
CA VAL A 31 -3.98 4.72 5.03
C VAL A 31 -2.61 4.11 5.31
N GLU A 32 -2.01 4.44 6.45
CA GLU A 32 -0.69 3.93 6.84
C GLU A 32 -0.81 3.10 8.11
N MET A 33 -0.32 1.88 8.03
CA MET A 33 -0.16 0.97 9.17
C MET A 33 1.24 1.17 9.75
N VAL A 34 1.34 1.34 11.06
CA VAL A 34 2.62 1.45 11.77
C VAL A 34 2.63 0.46 12.92
N ARG A 35 3.71 -0.30 13.05
CA ARG A 35 3.95 -1.20 14.19
C ARG A 35 5.25 -0.86 14.88
N ILE A 36 5.24 -0.90 16.20
CA ILE A 36 6.41 -0.80 17.07
C ILE A 36 6.45 -2.09 17.87
N VAL A 37 7.45 -2.91 17.61
CA VAL A 37 7.49 -4.30 18.07
C VAL A 37 8.84 -4.66 18.67
N ARG A 38 8.92 -5.81 19.32
CA ARG A 38 10.20 -6.39 19.76
C ARG A 38 10.96 -6.96 18.56
N PRO A 39 12.30 -6.98 18.61
CA PRO A 39 13.13 -7.50 17.50
C PRO A 39 12.77 -8.94 17.11
N GLU A 40 12.42 -9.78 18.11
CA GLU A 40 12.18 -11.20 17.94
C GLU A 40 10.97 -11.51 17.04
N THR A 41 9.97 -10.63 17.02
CA THR A 41 8.71 -10.84 16.28
C THR A 41 8.63 -10.03 15.00
N SER A 42 9.56 -9.11 14.74
CA SER A 42 9.42 -8.08 13.71
C SER A 42 9.22 -8.62 12.28
N TYR A 43 9.77 -9.79 11.97
CA TYR A 43 9.58 -10.40 10.66
C TYR A 43 8.22 -11.08 10.53
N ASP A 44 7.71 -11.71 11.59
CA ASP A 44 6.35 -12.25 11.63
C ASP A 44 5.31 -11.12 11.56
N ASP A 45 5.60 -10.01 12.24
CA ASP A 45 4.79 -8.79 12.18
C ASP A 45 4.76 -8.17 10.76
N LEU A 46 5.84 -8.31 9.97
CA LEU A 46 5.85 -7.89 8.57
C LEU A 46 4.92 -8.77 7.72
N GLU A 47 4.98 -10.08 7.89
CA GLU A 47 4.08 -11.01 7.19
C GLU A 47 2.60 -10.69 7.52
N GLU A 48 2.29 -10.49 8.80
CA GLU A 48 0.94 -10.14 9.23
C GLU A 48 0.48 -8.78 8.68
N MET A 49 1.34 -7.76 8.69
CA MET A 49 1.05 -6.45 8.11
C MET A 49 0.76 -6.55 6.61
N THR A 50 1.54 -7.34 5.89
CA THR A 50 1.35 -7.62 4.46
C THR A 50 0.01 -8.30 4.23
N HIS A 51 -0.33 -9.32 5.02
CA HIS A 51 -1.63 -10.00 4.96
C HIS A 51 -2.81 -9.06 5.21
N ASN A 52 -2.66 -8.10 6.12
CA ASN A 52 -3.71 -7.09 6.37
C ASN A 52 -3.96 -6.23 5.13
N ALA A 53 -2.90 -5.83 4.41
CA ALA A 53 -3.04 -5.09 3.15
C ALA A 53 -3.66 -5.96 2.05
N GLU A 54 -3.23 -7.23 1.91
CA GLU A 54 -3.83 -8.20 0.98
C GLU A 54 -5.33 -8.39 1.24
N GLY A 55 -5.71 -8.48 2.52
CA GLY A 55 -7.11 -8.65 2.93
C GLY A 55 -8.06 -7.58 2.39
N ILE A 56 -7.58 -6.36 2.15
CA ILE A 56 -8.37 -5.29 1.52
C ILE A 56 -8.56 -5.60 0.04
N LEU A 57 -7.50 -5.98 -0.68
CA LEU A 57 -7.57 -6.33 -2.10
C LEU A 57 -8.46 -7.56 -2.34
N GLN A 58 -8.37 -8.56 -1.44
CA GLN A 58 -9.21 -9.75 -1.47
C GLN A 58 -10.69 -9.40 -1.27
N LYS A 59 -11.03 -8.57 -0.28
CA LYS A 59 -12.40 -8.11 -0.04
C LYS A 59 -12.95 -7.30 -1.21
N LEU A 60 -12.09 -6.54 -1.89
CA LEU A 60 -12.47 -5.81 -3.10
C LEU A 60 -12.52 -6.69 -4.35
N GLY A 61 -12.08 -7.96 -4.28
CA GLY A 61 -12.05 -8.87 -5.42
C GLY A 61 -11.12 -8.42 -6.55
N LEU A 62 -10.05 -7.68 -6.23
CA LEU A 62 -9.10 -7.15 -7.22
C LEU A 62 -7.95 -8.14 -7.46
N PRO A 63 -7.56 -8.39 -8.73
CA PRO A 63 -6.37 -9.17 -9.04
C PRO A 63 -5.10 -8.44 -8.57
N TYR A 64 -4.26 -9.10 -7.82
CA TYR A 64 -3.03 -8.53 -7.29
C TYR A 64 -1.89 -9.55 -7.22
N ARG A 65 -0.69 -9.09 -6.97
CA ARG A 65 0.46 -9.91 -6.63
C ARG A 65 1.29 -9.27 -5.52
N VAL A 66 2.03 -10.10 -4.77
CA VAL A 66 3.00 -9.65 -3.77
C VAL A 66 4.40 -9.85 -4.33
N VAL A 67 5.23 -8.82 -4.22
CA VAL A 67 6.60 -8.80 -4.73
C VAL A 67 7.56 -8.51 -3.59
N ALA A 68 8.50 -9.42 -3.34
CA ALA A 68 9.62 -9.13 -2.44
C ALA A 68 10.63 -8.24 -3.18
N LEU A 69 10.93 -7.07 -2.64
CA LEU A 69 11.85 -6.14 -3.30
C LEU A 69 13.31 -6.60 -3.18
N SER A 70 14.05 -6.37 -4.26
CA SER A 70 15.51 -6.48 -4.24
C SER A 70 16.13 -5.32 -3.46
N THR A 71 17.37 -5.48 -3.01
CA THR A 71 18.07 -4.45 -2.23
C THR A 71 18.22 -3.12 -2.96
N GLY A 72 18.24 -3.13 -4.30
CA GLY A 72 18.32 -1.93 -5.13
C GLY A 72 17.03 -1.11 -5.18
N ASP A 73 15.89 -1.74 -4.85
CA ASP A 73 14.57 -1.12 -4.92
C ASP A 73 14.01 -0.78 -3.52
N MET A 74 14.64 -1.28 -2.46
CA MET A 74 14.23 -0.99 -1.09
C MET A 74 14.56 0.42 -0.66
N GLY A 75 13.72 1.02 0.20
CA GLY A 75 14.04 2.27 0.89
C GLY A 75 15.28 2.13 1.78
N PHE A 76 16.07 3.19 1.91
CA PHE A 76 17.35 3.22 2.65
C PHE A 76 17.25 2.70 4.10
N GLY A 77 16.13 2.89 4.75
CA GLY A 77 15.90 2.46 6.14
C GLY A 77 15.28 1.08 6.29
N ALA A 78 14.97 0.40 5.20
CA ALA A 78 14.29 -0.90 5.21
C ALA A 78 15.30 -2.06 5.09
N THR A 79 15.00 -3.16 5.76
CA THR A 79 15.77 -4.42 5.68
C THR A 79 15.05 -5.49 4.89
N LYS A 80 13.73 -5.43 4.84
CA LYS A 80 12.86 -6.28 4.02
C LYS A 80 11.61 -5.50 3.65
N THR A 81 11.22 -5.58 2.39
CA THR A 81 10.01 -4.91 1.88
C THR A 81 9.23 -5.83 0.97
N TYR A 82 7.92 -5.83 1.16
CA TYR A 82 6.95 -6.38 0.22
C TYR A 82 6.13 -5.27 -0.40
N ASP A 83 6.08 -5.24 -1.72
CA ASP A 83 5.13 -4.43 -2.45
C ASP A 83 3.91 -5.27 -2.87
N LEU A 84 2.72 -4.72 -2.72
CA LEU A 84 1.50 -5.25 -3.31
C LEU A 84 1.23 -4.47 -4.57
N GLU A 85 1.06 -5.18 -5.67
CA GLU A 85 0.76 -4.59 -6.97
C GLU A 85 -0.61 -5.07 -7.45
N VAL A 86 -1.48 -4.15 -7.83
CA VAL A 86 -2.83 -4.41 -8.34
C VAL A 86 -2.85 -4.33 -9.87
N TRP A 87 -3.64 -5.17 -10.51
CA TRP A 87 -3.83 -5.16 -11.95
C TRP A 87 -4.63 -3.94 -12.40
N ILE A 88 -4.12 -3.22 -13.40
CA ILE A 88 -4.77 -2.07 -14.04
C ILE A 88 -5.04 -2.41 -15.50
N PRO A 89 -6.27 -2.78 -15.87
CA PRO A 89 -6.63 -3.25 -17.20
C PRO A 89 -6.26 -2.29 -18.34
N ALA A 90 -6.55 -0.99 -18.20
CA ALA A 90 -6.27 -0.01 -19.23
C ALA A 90 -4.78 0.16 -19.53
N GLN A 91 -3.91 -0.16 -18.57
CA GLN A 91 -2.46 -0.11 -18.75
C GLN A 91 -1.85 -1.49 -19.07
N ASN A 92 -2.66 -2.56 -19.02
CA ASN A 92 -2.22 -3.94 -19.19
C ASN A 92 -0.98 -4.27 -18.31
N THR A 93 -1.00 -3.84 -17.06
CA THR A 93 0.14 -4.02 -16.15
C THR A 93 -0.30 -3.99 -14.68
N TYR A 94 0.57 -4.50 -13.82
CA TYR A 94 0.45 -4.34 -12.37
C TYR A 94 1.05 -2.99 -11.92
N ARG A 95 0.42 -2.38 -10.92
CA ARG A 95 0.88 -1.12 -10.30
C ARG A 95 0.92 -1.25 -8.80
N GLU A 96 2.00 -0.78 -8.19
CA GLU A 96 2.16 -0.72 -6.74
C GLU A 96 0.99 0.03 -6.09
N ILE A 97 0.36 -0.58 -5.09
CA ILE A 97 -0.76 -0.01 -4.34
C ILE A 97 -0.47 0.01 -2.83
N SER A 98 0.47 -0.79 -2.38
CA SER A 98 0.97 -0.85 -1.01
C SER A 98 2.43 -1.25 -1.00
N SER A 99 3.17 -0.75 -0.02
CA SER A 99 4.54 -1.15 0.29
C SER A 99 4.65 -1.35 1.78
N CYS A 100 5.02 -2.55 2.23
CA CYS A 100 5.15 -2.93 3.64
C CYS A 100 6.62 -3.22 3.96
N SER A 101 7.20 -2.48 4.91
CA SER A 101 8.63 -2.54 5.21
C SER A 101 8.90 -2.82 6.68
N ASN A 102 9.87 -3.68 6.95
CA ASN A 102 10.53 -3.81 8.23
C ASN A 102 11.79 -2.93 8.23
N CYS A 103 11.86 -1.97 9.13
CA CYS A 103 12.99 -1.06 9.28
C CYS A 103 13.92 -1.45 10.43
N GLU A 104 13.67 -2.58 11.08
CA GLU A 104 14.38 -3.01 12.28
C GLU A 104 14.61 -1.85 13.25
N ALA A 105 15.82 -1.70 13.78
CA ALA A 105 16.17 -0.64 14.73
C ALA A 105 16.54 0.70 14.05
N PHE A 106 16.50 0.81 12.73
CA PHE A 106 16.97 1.98 12.02
C PHE A 106 16.25 3.27 12.44
N GLN A 107 14.93 3.26 12.40
CA GLN A 107 14.12 4.41 12.82
C GLN A 107 14.12 4.56 14.36
N ALA A 108 14.09 3.45 15.09
CA ALA A 108 14.12 3.45 16.55
C ALA A 108 15.38 4.13 17.13
N ARG A 109 16.54 3.96 16.51
CA ARG A 109 17.78 4.66 16.91
C ARG A 109 17.65 6.17 16.80
N ARG A 110 17.03 6.67 15.73
CA ARG A 110 16.80 8.09 15.50
C ARG A 110 15.77 8.69 16.47
N MET A 111 14.72 7.93 16.78
CA MET A 111 13.70 8.33 17.74
C MET A 111 14.13 8.16 19.20
N GLY A 112 15.18 7.40 19.48
CA GLY A 112 15.54 6.97 20.82
C GLY A 112 14.56 5.96 21.43
N ALA A 113 13.75 5.28 20.61
CA ALA A 113 12.71 4.34 21.06
C ALA A 113 13.30 3.03 21.52
N ARG A 114 13.16 2.72 22.81
CA ARG A 114 13.81 1.58 23.50
C ARG A 114 12.83 0.88 24.43
N PHE A 115 13.15 -0.37 24.76
CA PHE A 115 12.48 -1.15 25.79
C PHE A 115 13.51 -1.84 26.69
N LYS A 116 13.08 -2.32 27.83
CA LYS A 116 13.88 -3.22 28.68
C LYS A 116 13.47 -4.65 28.40
N ASP A 117 14.44 -5.51 28.11
CA ASP A 117 14.21 -6.93 27.97
C ASP A 117 14.01 -7.60 29.36
N GLU A 118 13.77 -8.91 29.36
CA GLU A 118 13.52 -9.70 30.56
C GLU A 118 14.70 -9.69 31.57
N ASN A 119 15.90 -9.41 31.08
CA ASN A 119 17.12 -9.29 31.88
C ASN A 119 17.38 -7.84 32.35
N GLY A 120 16.45 -6.91 32.07
CA GLY A 120 16.60 -5.49 32.37
C GLY A 120 17.55 -4.72 31.44
N LYS A 121 18.06 -5.35 30.37
CA LYS A 121 18.93 -4.72 29.39
C LYS A 121 18.10 -3.84 28.45
N THR A 122 18.56 -2.63 28.20
CA THR A 122 17.93 -1.70 27.28
C THR A 122 18.28 -2.07 25.83
N GLN A 123 17.25 -2.26 25.01
CA GLN A 123 17.35 -2.54 23.58
C GLN A 123 16.51 -1.58 22.76
N TYR A 124 16.81 -1.42 21.48
CA TYR A 124 15.96 -0.68 20.56
C TYR A 124 14.78 -1.54 20.12
N VAL A 125 13.62 -0.92 19.99
CA VAL A 125 12.47 -1.56 19.32
C VAL A 125 12.72 -1.68 17.81
N HIS A 126 11.98 -2.55 17.15
CA HIS A 126 11.87 -2.56 15.69
C HIS A 126 10.62 -1.78 15.25
N THR A 127 10.69 -1.15 14.11
CA THR A 127 9.56 -0.43 13.50
C THR A 127 9.23 -0.99 12.14
N LEU A 128 7.94 -1.07 11.86
CA LEU A 128 7.41 -1.45 10.56
C LEU A 128 6.39 -0.40 10.12
N ASN A 129 6.31 -0.20 8.81
CA ASN A 129 5.27 0.62 8.23
C ASN A 129 4.77 -0.03 6.92
N GLY A 130 3.51 0.23 6.60
CA GLY A 130 2.90 -0.30 5.39
C GLY A 130 1.64 0.46 5.00
N SER A 131 1.43 0.60 3.70
CA SER A 131 0.24 1.25 3.18
C SER A 131 -0.95 0.29 3.18
N GLY A 132 -2.03 0.71 3.77
CA GLY A 132 -3.23 -0.12 3.80
C GLY A 132 -4.50 0.58 3.34
N LEU A 133 -4.53 1.11 2.11
CA LEU A 133 -3.75 1.17 0.88
C LEU A 133 -3.59 2.63 0.41
N ALA A 134 -2.98 2.83 -0.79
CA ALA A 134 -3.05 4.09 -1.53
C ALA A 134 -4.47 4.27 -2.09
N VAL A 135 -5.28 5.17 -1.51
CA VAL A 135 -6.73 5.29 -1.78
C VAL A 135 -7.01 5.62 -3.24
N GLY A 136 -6.30 6.60 -3.81
CA GLY A 136 -6.50 7.00 -5.20
C GLY A 136 -6.26 5.87 -6.21
N ARG A 137 -5.18 5.09 -6.04
CA ARG A 137 -4.91 3.93 -6.91
C ARG A 137 -5.91 2.80 -6.71
N THR A 138 -6.37 2.59 -5.48
CA THR A 138 -7.43 1.62 -5.18
C THR A 138 -8.72 2.00 -5.91
N LEU A 139 -9.10 3.28 -5.90
CA LEU A 139 -10.25 3.77 -6.64
C LEU A 139 -10.10 3.52 -8.15
N VAL A 140 -8.94 3.83 -8.74
CA VAL A 140 -8.68 3.54 -10.15
C VAL A 140 -8.81 2.05 -10.44
N ALA A 141 -8.22 1.20 -9.61
CA ALA A 141 -8.29 -0.25 -9.78
C ALA A 141 -9.73 -0.77 -9.72
N VAL A 142 -10.55 -0.28 -8.77
CA VAL A 142 -11.96 -0.64 -8.67
C VAL A 142 -12.70 -0.20 -9.94
N LEU A 143 -12.59 1.07 -10.34
CA LEU A 143 -13.30 1.59 -11.50
C LEU A 143 -12.95 0.82 -12.77
N GLU A 144 -11.68 0.51 -13.00
CA GLU A 144 -11.24 -0.16 -14.22
C GLU A 144 -11.58 -1.67 -14.24
N ASN A 145 -11.45 -2.37 -13.10
CA ASN A 145 -11.75 -3.80 -13.04
C ASN A 145 -13.26 -4.10 -13.01
N TYR A 146 -14.09 -3.17 -12.55
CA TYR A 146 -15.53 -3.34 -12.40
C TYR A 146 -16.37 -2.59 -13.44
N GLN A 147 -15.71 -1.97 -14.44
CA GLN A 147 -16.41 -1.31 -15.54
C GLN A 147 -17.11 -2.33 -16.44
N ASN A 148 -18.37 -2.08 -16.77
CA ASN A 148 -19.17 -2.87 -17.66
C ASN A 148 -19.17 -2.32 -19.10
N ALA A 149 -19.56 -3.16 -20.06
CA ALA A 149 -19.60 -2.78 -21.49
C ALA A 149 -20.54 -1.60 -21.79
N ASP A 150 -21.56 -1.37 -20.96
CA ASP A 150 -22.51 -0.26 -21.06
C ASP A 150 -21.97 1.06 -20.47
N GLY A 151 -20.75 1.03 -19.93
CA GLY A 151 -20.10 2.16 -19.27
C GLY A 151 -20.49 2.35 -17.81
N SER A 152 -21.32 1.50 -17.27
CA SER A 152 -21.59 1.47 -15.83
C SER A 152 -20.45 0.81 -15.06
N VAL A 153 -20.42 0.98 -13.74
CA VAL A 153 -19.44 0.35 -12.86
C VAL A 153 -20.18 -0.43 -11.78
N THR A 154 -19.89 -1.73 -11.67
CA THR A 154 -20.41 -2.55 -10.58
C THR A 154 -19.69 -2.16 -9.28
N VAL A 155 -20.46 -1.94 -8.22
CA VAL A 155 -19.88 -1.64 -6.88
C VAL A 155 -19.48 -2.96 -6.22
N PRO A 156 -18.20 -3.14 -5.84
CA PRO A 156 -17.76 -4.30 -5.06
C PRO A 156 -18.62 -4.48 -3.81
N GLU A 157 -18.97 -5.72 -3.49
CA GLU A 157 -19.85 -6.02 -2.36
C GLU A 157 -19.38 -5.40 -1.06
N ALA A 158 -18.06 -5.43 -0.80
CA ALA A 158 -17.46 -4.85 0.39
C ALA A 158 -17.66 -3.33 0.53
N LEU A 159 -17.94 -2.61 -0.58
CA LEU A 159 -18.17 -1.17 -0.56
C LEU A 159 -19.64 -0.78 -0.49
N ARG A 160 -20.56 -1.68 -0.81
CA ARG A 160 -22.02 -1.39 -0.84
C ARG A 160 -22.57 -0.83 0.47
N PRO A 161 -22.19 -1.33 1.67
CA PRO A 161 -22.64 -0.76 2.94
C PRO A 161 -22.26 0.71 3.13
N TYR A 162 -21.11 1.14 2.59
CA TYR A 162 -20.62 2.52 2.67
C TYR A 162 -21.25 3.44 1.61
N MET A 163 -21.95 2.86 0.63
CA MET A 163 -22.59 3.56 -0.47
C MET A 163 -24.13 3.46 -0.43
N GLY A 164 -24.69 3.25 0.77
CA GLY A 164 -26.13 3.15 0.94
C GLY A 164 -26.78 1.94 0.25
N GLY A 165 -26.01 0.87 0.04
CA GLY A 165 -26.49 -0.35 -0.64
C GLY A 165 -26.42 -0.26 -2.18
N LEU A 166 -25.81 0.79 -2.74
CA LEU A 166 -25.70 0.95 -4.20
C LEU A 166 -24.89 -0.21 -4.80
N GLU A 167 -25.48 -0.90 -5.76
CA GLU A 167 -24.86 -2.04 -6.43
C GLU A 167 -24.16 -1.68 -7.74
N LYS A 168 -24.56 -0.56 -8.36
CA LYS A 168 -24.08 -0.14 -9.66
C LYS A 168 -24.09 1.38 -9.79
N ILE A 169 -23.04 1.94 -10.35
CA ILE A 169 -22.96 3.35 -10.75
C ILE A 169 -23.30 3.41 -12.24
N GLU A 170 -24.40 4.08 -12.57
CA GLU A 170 -24.84 4.23 -13.95
C GLU A 170 -24.06 5.33 -14.69
N PRO A 171 -23.81 5.17 -16.01
CA PRO A 171 -23.22 6.24 -16.80
C PRO A 171 -24.18 7.44 -16.85
N PRO A 172 -23.64 8.67 -17.03
CA PRO A 172 -24.49 9.85 -17.16
C PRO A 172 -25.43 9.68 -18.36
N ALA A 173 -26.69 10.11 -18.18
CA ALA A 173 -27.68 10.09 -19.29
C ALA A 173 -27.12 10.79 -20.52
N LYS A 174 -27.15 10.14 -21.67
CA LYS A 174 -26.80 10.78 -22.94
C LYS A 174 -27.71 11.98 -23.15
N LYS A 175 -27.13 13.17 -23.22
CA LYS A 175 -27.84 14.38 -23.62
C LYS A 175 -28.17 14.33 -25.12
#